data_801514cb0c845c0ea2c51282db69e52d
#
_entry.id   801514cb0c845c0ea2c51282db69e52d
#
_cell.length_a   1.000
_cell.length_b   1.000
_cell.length_c   1.000
_cell.angle_alpha   90.00
_cell.angle_beta   90.00
_cell.angle_gamma   90.00
#
_symmetry.space_group_name_H-M   'P 1'
#
loop_
_entity.id
_entity.type
_entity.pdbx_description
1 polymer ?
#
loop_
_entity_poly.entity_id
_entity_poly.type
_entity_poly.pdbx_seq_one_letter_code
_entity_poly.pdbx_strand_id
1 'polypeptide(L)'
;MVRPKSTLLLLGLVPMVLITVACSSADEKQLLSKFFNASRMRDNTTLGNIATVQFSPTEDGIVQSFDITKISPEQKRTLQLKELKAAEEAAQKDDEDLNKQKKEYQDANIAAIERVLAAERQGTKLKGKDLEIQQAWTKWREDVAQHAKKLTEARSAMTRERGLAELSAFDARNPIDVTAFDGELITRDLLLKARVKKGEAAAADEDLHVKMERVELKNGPGGKAVSGRWVITHVSQAADGKTPTM
;
A
#
# COMPACT_ATOMS: atom_id res chain seq x y z
N MET A 1 13.73 60.66 52.37
CA MET A 1 12.81 60.60 51.21
C MET A 1 13.19 59.37 50.38
N VAL A 2 12.49 58.24 50.62
CA VAL A 2 12.77 56.97 49.96
C VAL A 2 11.50 56.60 49.22
N ARG A 3 11.56 56.46 47.88
CA ARG A 3 10.45 56.02 47.02
C ARG A 3 10.41 54.49 46.93
N PRO A 4 9.28 53.80 47.09
CA PRO A 4 9.18 52.36 46.84
C PRO A 4 9.04 52.09 45.33
N LYS A 5 9.81 51.07 44.86
CA LYS A 5 9.70 50.53 43.51
C LYS A 5 8.55 49.52 43.46
N SER A 6 7.52 49.79 42.66
CA SER A 6 6.41 48.88 42.37
C SER A 6 6.88 47.82 41.38
N THR A 7 6.87 46.57 41.82
CA THR A 7 7.12 45.39 41.00
C THR A 7 5.79 44.94 40.37
N LEU A 8 5.64 45.12 39.07
CA LEU A 8 4.47 44.68 38.28
C LEU A 8 4.66 43.16 37.98
N LEU A 9 3.84 42.33 38.63
CA LEU A 9 3.75 40.88 38.34
C LEU A 9 2.90 40.71 37.07
N LEU A 10 3.55 40.38 35.94
CA LEU A 10 2.88 39.97 34.70
C LEU A 10 2.45 38.51 34.86
N LEU A 11 1.17 38.29 35.13
CA LEU A 11 0.54 36.98 35.09
C LEU A 11 0.38 36.59 33.60
N GLY A 12 1.27 35.68 33.12
CA GLY A 12 1.18 35.09 31.81
C GLY A 12 -0.01 34.15 31.70
N LEU A 13 -1.03 34.58 31.01
CA LEU A 13 -2.16 33.77 30.61
C LEU A 13 -1.71 32.79 29.49
N VAL A 14 -1.45 31.52 29.85
CA VAL A 14 -1.20 30.46 28.87
C VAL A 14 -2.56 30.04 28.26
N PRO A 15 -2.78 30.24 26.94
CA PRO A 15 -4.00 29.74 26.33
C PRO A 15 -3.92 28.21 26.27
N MET A 16 -4.74 27.54 27.07
CA MET A 16 -4.99 26.12 27.00
C MET A 16 -5.74 25.83 25.70
N VAL A 17 -5.01 25.41 24.65
CA VAL A 17 -5.59 24.92 23.39
C VAL A 17 -6.27 23.59 23.68
N LEU A 18 -7.56 23.64 23.98
CA LEU A 18 -8.43 22.46 23.99
C LEU A 18 -8.59 21.98 22.54
N ILE A 19 -7.80 21.00 22.14
CA ILE A 19 -7.95 20.30 20.87
C ILE A 19 -9.25 19.51 20.96
N THR A 20 -10.26 19.95 20.24
CA THR A 20 -11.56 19.28 20.06
C THR A 20 -11.37 18.02 19.19
N VAL A 21 -11.09 16.87 19.80
CA VAL A 21 -10.99 15.55 19.15
C VAL A 21 -12.39 14.95 18.88
N ALA A 22 -13.47 15.63 19.15
CA ALA A 22 -14.80 15.03 19.25
C ALA A 22 -15.56 14.83 17.93
N CYS A 23 -15.12 15.40 16.78
CA CYS A 23 -15.87 15.26 15.52
C CYS A 23 -15.33 14.19 14.56
N SER A 24 -14.11 13.69 14.74
CA SER A 24 -13.51 12.73 13.79
C SER A 24 -13.96 11.27 14.01
N SER A 25 -14.37 10.89 15.20
CA SER A 25 -14.71 9.49 15.52
C SER A 25 -16.05 9.01 14.93
N ALA A 26 -16.93 9.91 14.49
CA ALA A 26 -18.22 9.55 13.92
C ALA A 26 -18.07 9.00 12.49
N ASP A 27 -17.23 9.62 11.68
CA ASP A 27 -17.00 9.22 10.27
C ASP A 27 -16.25 7.89 10.21
N GLU A 28 -15.23 7.70 11.05
CA GLU A 28 -14.51 6.44 11.16
C GLU A 28 -15.43 5.30 11.62
N LYS A 29 -16.27 5.56 12.64
CA LYS A 29 -17.23 4.57 13.15
C LYS A 29 -18.25 4.18 12.07
N GLN A 30 -18.73 5.14 11.28
CA GLN A 30 -19.64 4.87 10.17
C GLN A 30 -18.98 4.02 9.07
N LEU A 31 -17.76 4.36 8.66
CA LEU A 31 -17.02 3.60 7.66
C LEU A 31 -16.73 2.18 8.13
N LEU A 32 -16.27 1.99 9.36
CA LEU A 32 -16.03 0.67 9.97
C LEU A 32 -17.32 -0.15 10.08
N SER A 33 -18.43 0.47 10.49
CA SER A 33 -19.73 -0.20 10.55
C SER A 33 -20.17 -0.69 9.17
N LYS A 34 -19.99 0.14 8.14
CA LYS A 34 -20.29 -0.22 6.75
C LYS A 34 -19.39 -1.38 6.28
N PHE A 35 -18.10 -1.33 6.61
CA PHE A 35 -17.13 -2.36 6.24
C PHE A 35 -17.47 -3.71 6.89
N PHE A 36 -17.65 -3.79 8.22
CA PHE A 36 -17.96 -5.04 8.89
C PHE A 36 -19.33 -5.59 8.52
N ASN A 37 -20.32 -4.74 8.25
CA ASN A 37 -21.62 -5.17 7.74
C ASN A 37 -21.49 -5.75 6.32
N ALA A 38 -20.79 -5.08 5.42
CA ALA A 38 -20.56 -5.57 4.06
C ALA A 38 -19.77 -6.90 4.06
N SER A 39 -18.76 -7.02 4.93
CA SER A 39 -18.01 -8.26 5.16
C SER A 39 -18.95 -9.40 5.60
N ARG A 40 -19.77 -9.17 6.63
CA ARG A 40 -20.73 -10.15 7.14
C ARG A 40 -21.72 -10.61 6.06
N MET A 41 -22.17 -9.69 5.20
CA MET A 41 -23.12 -9.97 4.12
C MET A 41 -22.44 -10.46 2.85
N ARG A 42 -21.11 -10.52 2.80
CA ARG A 42 -20.29 -10.83 1.61
C ARG A 42 -20.60 -9.89 0.43
N ASP A 43 -20.88 -8.62 0.73
CA ASP A 43 -21.15 -7.58 -0.26
C ASP A 43 -19.81 -7.04 -0.81
N ASN A 44 -19.27 -7.78 -1.80
CA ASN A 44 -18.00 -7.43 -2.44
C ASN A 44 -18.06 -6.09 -3.18
N THR A 45 -19.24 -5.67 -3.64
CA THR A 45 -19.41 -4.36 -4.31
C THR A 45 -19.18 -3.22 -3.33
N THR A 46 -19.81 -3.29 -2.16
CA THR A 46 -19.57 -2.28 -1.12
C THR A 46 -18.14 -2.33 -0.61
N LEU A 47 -17.58 -3.54 -0.33
CA LEU A 47 -16.20 -3.70 0.11
C LEU A 47 -15.22 -3.09 -0.88
N GLY A 48 -15.33 -3.42 -2.19
CA GLY A 48 -14.45 -2.87 -3.22
C GLY A 48 -14.52 -1.34 -3.38
N ASN A 49 -15.58 -0.70 -2.88
CA ASN A 49 -15.70 0.77 -2.88
C ASN A 49 -15.11 1.46 -1.64
N ILE A 50 -14.84 0.74 -0.55
CA ILE A 50 -14.42 1.35 0.72
C ILE A 50 -13.16 0.74 1.32
N ALA A 51 -12.66 -0.35 0.74
CA ALA A 51 -11.50 -1.05 1.26
C ALA A 51 -10.66 -1.69 0.15
N THR A 52 -9.37 -1.83 0.39
CA THR A 52 -8.44 -2.63 -0.43
C THR A 52 -8.17 -4.00 0.17
N VAL A 53 -8.75 -4.28 1.32
CA VAL A 53 -8.63 -5.54 2.07
C VAL A 53 -10.00 -6.13 2.35
N GLN A 54 -10.02 -7.41 2.64
CA GLN A 54 -11.21 -8.14 3.06
C GLN A 54 -11.04 -8.62 4.50
N PHE A 55 -12.15 -8.74 5.21
CA PHE A 55 -12.24 -9.39 6.50
C PHE A 55 -13.19 -10.56 6.33
N SER A 56 -12.61 -11.78 6.26
CA SER A 56 -13.36 -12.99 5.88
C SER A 56 -14.22 -13.51 7.04
N PRO A 57 -15.55 -13.62 6.89
CA PRO A 57 -16.41 -14.20 7.93
C PRO A 57 -16.02 -15.62 8.32
N THR A 58 -15.38 -16.37 7.41
CA THR A 58 -14.99 -17.78 7.64
C THR A 58 -13.62 -17.90 8.31
N GLU A 59 -12.69 -16.99 8.03
CA GLU A 59 -11.32 -17.03 8.53
C GLU A 59 -11.14 -16.10 9.74
N ASP A 60 -11.59 -14.83 9.60
CA ASP A 60 -11.42 -13.80 10.62
C ASP A 60 -12.59 -13.75 11.61
N GLY A 61 -13.77 -14.27 11.20
CA GLY A 61 -14.99 -14.27 11.98
C GLY A 61 -15.95 -13.12 11.64
N ILE A 62 -17.02 -13.00 12.40
CA ILE A 62 -18.07 -12.00 12.24
C ILE A 62 -18.00 -11.02 13.40
N VAL A 63 -17.72 -9.75 13.11
CA VAL A 63 -17.79 -8.67 14.08
C VAL A 63 -19.25 -8.35 14.37
N GLN A 64 -19.68 -8.57 15.62
CA GLN A 64 -21.03 -8.29 16.10
C GLN A 64 -21.19 -6.84 16.60
N SER A 65 -20.18 -6.35 17.31
CA SER A 65 -20.08 -4.98 17.80
C SER A 65 -18.61 -4.59 17.94
N PHE A 66 -18.35 -3.31 17.95
CA PHE A 66 -17.01 -2.78 18.21
C PHE A 66 -17.07 -1.38 18.82
N ASP A 67 -16.02 -1.05 19.54
CA ASP A 67 -15.73 0.31 20.03
C ASP A 67 -14.32 0.72 19.62
N ILE A 68 -14.17 1.97 19.22
CA ILE A 68 -12.86 2.56 18.91
C ILE A 68 -12.22 2.96 20.23
N THR A 69 -11.12 2.31 20.60
CA THR A 69 -10.42 2.57 21.86
C THR A 69 -9.29 3.58 21.70
N LYS A 70 -8.71 3.68 20.50
CA LYS A 70 -7.64 4.63 20.19
C LYS A 70 -7.67 5.02 18.71
N ILE A 71 -7.39 6.29 18.44
CA ILE A 71 -7.15 6.83 17.09
C ILE A 71 -5.78 7.50 17.11
N SER A 72 -4.90 7.14 16.17
CA SER A 72 -3.60 7.81 16.02
C SER A 72 -3.75 9.20 15.41
N PRO A 73 -2.80 10.11 15.64
CA PRO A 73 -2.67 11.31 14.82
C PRO A 73 -2.50 10.94 13.33
N GLU A 74 -2.92 11.82 12.44
CA GLU A 74 -2.69 11.65 11.01
C GLU A 74 -1.19 11.68 10.69
N GLN A 75 -0.75 10.69 9.94
CA GLN A 75 0.58 10.64 9.36
C GLN A 75 0.48 10.96 7.87
N LYS A 76 1.42 11.75 7.35
CA LYS A 76 1.43 12.18 5.97
C LYS A 76 2.71 11.75 5.27
N ARG A 77 2.58 11.23 4.05
CA ARG A 77 3.70 11.02 3.14
C ARG A 77 3.37 11.52 1.75
N THR A 78 4.38 11.90 1.00
CA THR A 78 4.20 12.26 -0.42
C THR A 78 3.76 11.04 -1.22
N LEU A 79 2.79 11.22 -2.13
CA LEU A 79 2.43 10.24 -3.15
C LEU A 79 3.56 10.13 -4.18
N GLN A 80 3.89 8.90 -4.53
CA GLN A 80 5.01 8.57 -5.44
C GLN A 80 4.52 8.15 -6.83
N LEU A 81 3.33 8.57 -7.25
CA LEU A 81 2.72 8.11 -8.52
C LEU A 81 3.57 8.42 -9.74
N LYS A 82 4.17 9.62 -9.82
CA LYS A 82 5.02 10.03 -10.94
C LYS A 82 6.35 9.27 -10.96
N GLU A 83 6.97 9.11 -9.80
CA GLU A 83 8.22 8.37 -9.63
C GLU A 83 8.03 6.87 -9.92
N LEU A 84 6.95 6.28 -9.43
CA LEU A 84 6.63 4.87 -9.67
C LEU A 84 6.28 4.60 -11.13
N LYS A 85 5.58 5.53 -11.80
CA LYS A 85 5.32 5.46 -13.24
C LYS A 85 6.63 5.49 -14.04
N ALA A 86 7.50 6.43 -13.73
CA ALA A 86 8.81 6.52 -14.39
C ALA A 86 9.67 5.27 -14.14
N ALA A 87 9.63 4.70 -12.93
CA ALA A 87 10.33 3.46 -12.59
C ALA A 87 9.76 2.24 -13.35
N GLU A 88 8.44 2.15 -13.52
CA GLU A 88 7.80 1.09 -14.32
C GLU A 88 8.19 1.21 -15.80
N GLU A 89 8.12 2.41 -16.38
CA GLU A 89 8.51 2.67 -17.78
C GLU A 89 9.99 2.34 -18.02
N ALA A 90 10.88 2.71 -17.09
CA ALA A 90 12.30 2.36 -17.15
C ALA A 90 12.53 0.85 -17.08
N ALA A 91 11.89 0.16 -16.11
CA ALA A 91 12.02 -1.29 -15.96
C ALA A 91 11.46 -2.05 -17.18
N GLN A 92 10.39 -1.56 -17.78
CA GLN A 92 9.84 -2.15 -19.02
C GLN A 92 10.82 -2.01 -20.18
N LYS A 93 11.38 -0.82 -20.37
CA LYS A 93 12.37 -0.59 -21.43
C LYS A 93 13.62 -1.46 -21.25
N ASP A 94 14.14 -1.55 -20.03
CA ASP A 94 15.30 -2.39 -19.71
C ASP A 94 15.02 -3.87 -20.00
N ASP A 95 13.81 -4.37 -19.71
CA ASP A 95 13.39 -5.74 -20.00
C ASP A 95 13.28 -5.98 -21.52
N GLU A 96 12.70 -5.06 -22.26
CA GLU A 96 12.59 -5.10 -23.72
C GLU A 96 13.97 -5.12 -24.40
N ASP A 97 14.88 -4.23 -23.97
CA ASP A 97 16.23 -4.12 -24.52
C ASP A 97 17.05 -5.40 -24.23
N LEU A 98 16.93 -5.95 -23.00
CA LEU A 98 17.58 -7.20 -22.64
C LEU A 98 17.07 -8.39 -23.47
N ASN A 99 15.76 -8.51 -23.64
CA ASN A 99 15.14 -9.57 -24.43
C ASN A 99 15.56 -9.50 -25.90
N LYS A 100 15.71 -8.30 -26.45
CA LYS A 100 16.23 -8.08 -27.81
C LYS A 100 17.68 -8.57 -27.92
N GLN A 101 18.56 -8.15 -27.01
CA GLN A 101 19.97 -8.58 -26.98
C GLN A 101 20.09 -10.10 -26.82
N LYS A 102 19.30 -10.70 -25.92
CA LYS A 102 19.27 -12.17 -25.76
C LYS A 102 18.86 -12.87 -27.03
N LYS A 103 17.85 -12.34 -27.74
CA LYS A 103 17.41 -12.91 -29.03
C LYS A 103 18.52 -12.84 -30.07
N GLU A 104 19.21 -11.71 -30.22
CA GLU A 104 20.35 -11.55 -31.13
C GLU A 104 21.47 -12.54 -30.80
N TYR A 105 21.80 -12.71 -29.51
CA TYR A 105 22.77 -13.72 -29.06
C TYR A 105 22.31 -15.15 -29.38
N GLN A 106 21.02 -15.45 -29.14
CA GLN A 106 20.44 -16.76 -29.44
C GLN A 106 20.49 -17.07 -30.93
N ASP A 107 20.10 -16.15 -31.79
CA ASP A 107 20.08 -16.31 -33.22
C ASP A 107 21.50 -16.53 -33.77
N ALA A 108 22.50 -15.84 -33.24
CA ALA A 108 23.91 -16.00 -33.61
C ALA A 108 24.54 -17.32 -33.12
N ASN A 109 24.00 -17.96 -32.07
CA ASN A 109 24.61 -19.14 -31.44
C ASN A 109 23.64 -20.35 -31.38
N ILE A 110 22.61 -20.41 -32.19
CA ILE A 110 21.50 -21.36 -32.07
C ILE A 110 21.98 -22.82 -32.00
N ALA A 111 22.82 -23.24 -32.92
CA ALA A 111 23.34 -24.64 -32.96
C ALA A 111 24.21 -25.01 -31.74
N ALA A 112 24.93 -24.03 -31.19
CA ALA A 112 25.73 -24.24 -29.97
C ALA A 112 24.85 -24.32 -28.72
N ILE A 113 23.82 -23.46 -28.65
CA ILE A 113 22.84 -23.50 -27.56
C ILE A 113 22.04 -24.80 -27.57
N GLU A 114 21.65 -25.32 -28.74
CA GLU A 114 20.99 -26.62 -28.83
C GLU A 114 21.85 -27.77 -28.30
N ARG A 115 23.17 -27.80 -28.61
CA ARG A 115 24.08 -28.76 -28.02
C ARG A 115 24.20 -28.63 -26.51
N VAL A 116 24.28 -27.39 -26.02
CA VAL A 116 24.31 -27.11 -24.56
C VAL A 116 23.04 -27.63 -23.88
N LEU A 117 21.86 -27.31 -24.42
CA LEU A 117 20.59 -27.78 -23.87
C LEU A 117 20.46 -29.32 -23.91
N ALA A 118 20.96 -29.97 -24.97
CA ALA A 118 20.99 -31.42 -25.03
C ALA A 118 21.90 -32.04 -23.96
N ALA A 119 23.09 -31.46 -23.76
CA ALA A 119 24.04 -31.89 -22.75
C ALA A 119 23.48 -31.67 -21.33
N GLU A 120 22.83 -30.52 -21.05
CA GLU A 120 22.15 -30.24 -19.78
C GLU A 120 21.09 -31.31 -19.45
N ARG A 121 20.25 -31.69 -20.43
CA ARG A 121 19.26 -32.77 -20.24
C ARG A 121 19.85 -34.13 -19.95
N GLN A 122 21.03 -34.43 -20.52
CA GLN A 122 21.72 -35.70 -20.35
C GLN A 122 22.67 -35.73 -19.15
N GLY A 123 22.83 -34.60 -18.44
CA GLY A 123 23.80 -34.46 -17.33
C GLY A 123 25.27 -34.57 -17.80
N THR A 124 25.54 -34.33 -19.10
CA THR A 124 26.88 -34.46 -19.67
C THR A 124 27.70 -33.20 -19.42
N LYS A 125 28.94 -33.34 -18.98
CA LYS A 125 29.83 -32.19 -18.74
C LYS A 125 30.36 -31.65 -20.08
N LEU A 126 30.17 -30.36 -20.30
CA LEU A 126 30.68 -29.62 -21.44
C LEU A 126 32.13 -29.17 -21.22
N LYS A 127 32.85 -28.94 -22.33
CA LYS A 127 34.23 -28.45 -22.36
C LYS A 127 34.44 -27.47 -23.52
N GLY A 128 35.50 -26.64 -23.44
CA GLY A 128 35.90 -25.70 -24.48
C GLY A 128 34.79 -24.70 -24.80
N LYS A 129 34.56 -24.42 -26.09
CA LYS A 129 33.56 -23.41 -26.54
C LYS A 129 32.15 -23.71 -26.07
N ASP A 130 31.73 -24.97 -26.01
CA ASP A 130 30.37 -25.29 -25.57
C ASP A 130 30.17 -24.99 -24.07
N LEU A 131 31.24 -25.07 -23.26
CA LEU A 131 31.18 -24.60 -21.85
C LEU A 131 31.05 -23.09 -21.76
N GLU A 132 31.77 -22.33 -22.58
CA GLU A 132 31.63 -20.86 -22.64
C GLU A 132 30.21 -20.45 -23.03
N ILE A 133 29.61 -21.10 -24.04
CA ILE A 133 28.22 -20.88 -24.43
C ILE A 133 27.25 -21.25 -23.31
N GLN A 134 27.49 -22.33 -22.58
CA GLN A 134 26.69 -22.71 -21.41
C GLN A 134 26.69 -21.62 -20.34
N GLN A 135 27.89 -21.12 -20.01
CA GLN A 135 28.03 -20.04 -19.00
C GLN A 135 27.32 -18.78 -19.45
N ALA A 136 27.51 -18.34 -20.70
CA ALA A 136 26.81 -17.17 -21.25
C ALA A 136 25.31 -17.37 -21.29
N TRP A 137 24.84 -18.55 -21.72
CA TRP A 137 23.41 -18.86 -21.78
C TRP A 137 22.76 -18.93 -20.39
N THR A 138 23.48 -19.44 -19.38
CA THR A 138 23.05 -19.43 -17.99
C THR A 138 22.90 -18.00 -17.49
N LYS A 139 23.90 -17.15 -17.77
CA LYS A 139 23.84 -15.73 -17.41
C LYS A 139 22.65 -15.03 -18.05
N TRP A 140 22.37 -15.27 -19.35
CA TRP A 140 21.19 -14.71 -20.00
C TRP A 140 19.88 -15.13 -19.31
N ARG A 141 19.76 -16.38 -18.90
CA ARG A 141 18.59 -16.87 -18.16
C ARG A 141 18.43 -16.16 -16.82
N GLU A 142 19.53 -15.97 -16.09
CA GLU A 142 19.54 -15.25 -14.82
C GLU A 142 19.20 -13.78 -14.98
N ASP A 143 19.80 -13.10 -15.94
CA ASP A 143 19.58 -11.69 -16.22
C ASP A 143 18.11 -11.44 -16.61
N VAL A 144 17.52 -12.25 -17.48
CA VAL A 144 16.09 -12.17 -17.84
C VAL A 144 15.19 -12.38 -16.63
N ALA A 145 15.48 -13.37 -15.79
CA ALA A 145 14.69 -13.60 -14.58
C ALA A 145 14.76 -12.41 -13.61
N GLN A 146 15.91 -11.78 -13.46
CA GLN A 146 16.08 -10.59 -12.61
C GLN A 146 15.35 -9.38 -13.18
N HIS A 147 15.41 -9.13 -14.50
CA HIS A 147 14.69 -8.02 -15.13
C HIS A 147 13.17 -8.21 -15.05
N ALA A 148 12.67 -9.42 -15.33
CA ALA A 148 11.25 -9.76 -15.17
C ALA A 148 10.76 -9.54 -13.72
N LYS A 149 11.59 -9.90 -12.73
CA LYS A 149 11.30 -9.64 -11.32
C LYS A 149 11.22 -8.14 -11.02
N LYS A 150 12.21 -7.34 -11.46
CA LYS A 150 12.21 -5.87 -11.29
C LYS A 150 10.97 -5.22 -11.91
N LEU A 151 10.61 -5.62 -13.14
CA LEU A 151 9.42 -5.13 -13.83
C LEU A 151 8.14 -5.48 -13.05
N THR A 152 8.04 -6.72 -12.55
CA THR A 152 6.90 -7.15 -11.72
C THR A 152 6.79 -6.34 -10.44
N GLU A 153 7.91 -6.09 -9.76
CA GLU A 153 7.97 -5.27 -8.55
C GLU A 153 7.56 -3.82 -8.82
N ALA A 154 8.08 -3.22 -9.89
CA ALA A 154 7.72 -1.85 -10.30
C ALA A 154 6.22 -1.72 -10.64
N ARG A 155 5.67 -2.65 -11.41
CA ARG A 155 4.23 -2.72 -11.73
C ARG A 155 3.37 -2.91 -10.49
N SER A 156 3.78 -3.77 -9.58
CA SER A 156 3.04 -4.01 -8.33
C SER A 156 3.04 -2.78 -7.42
N ALA A 157 4.17 -2.08 -7.33
CA ALA A 157 4.27 -0.84 -6.54
C ALA A 157 3.37 0.25 -7.13
N MET A 158 3.43 0.47 -8.46
CA MET A 158 2.58 1.44 -9.16
C MET A 158 1.10 1.10 -9.02
N THR A 159 0.70 -0.16 -9.25
CA THR A 159 -0.69 -0.61 -9.15
C THR A 159 -1.26 -0.39 -7.75
N ARG A 160 -0.48 -0.64 -6.71
CA ARG A 160 -0.89 -0.46 -5.31
C ARG A 160 -1.14 1.00 -4.97
N GLU A 161 -0.17 1.87 -5.28
CA GLU A 161 -0.26 3.31 -5.00
C GLU A 161 -1.40 3.95 -5.79
N ARG A 162 -1.48 3.63 -7.09
CA ARG A 162 -2.52 4.10 -8.00
C ARG A 162 -3.90 3.62 -7.60
N GLY A 163 -4.06 2.32 -7.31
CA GLY A 163 -5.35 1.75 -6.93
C GLY A 163 -5.92 2.37 -5.65
N LEU A 164 -5.06 2.66 -4.67
CA LEU A 164 -5.47 3.38 -3.46
C LEU A 164 -5.87 4.82 -3.79
N ALA A 165 -5.10 5.53 -4.61
CA ALA A 165 -5.39 6.91 -4.99
C ALA A 165 -6.70 6.99 -5.79
N GLU A 166 -6.91 6.11 -6.76
CA GLU A 166 -8.15 6.01 -7.55
C GLU A 166 -9.36 5.70 -6.66
N LEU A 167 -9.23 4.76 -5.73
CA LEU A 167 -10.32 4.39 -4.83
C LEU A 167 -10.66 5.52 -3.87
N SER A 168 -9.65 6.19 -3.31
CA SER A 168 -9.84 7.31 -2.39
C SER A 168 -10.43 8.54 -3.07
N ALA A 169 -9.94 8.90 -4.28
CA ALA A 169 -10.38 10.07 -5.04
C ALA A 169 -11.57 9.80 -5.97
N PHE A 170 -12.18 8.60 -5.90
CA PHE A 170 -13.25 8.20 -6.81
C PHE A 170 -14.46 9.13 -6.74
N ASP A 171 -14.79 9.71 -7.90
CA ASP A 171 -16.03 10.45 -8.17
C ASP A 171 -16.59 9.98 -9.52
N ALA A 172 -17.73 9.29 -9.51
CA ALA A 172 -18.37 8.79 -10.72
C ALA A 172 -18.81 9.90 -11.70
N ARG A 173 -19.03 11.13 -11.19
CA ARG A 173 -19.45 12.27 -11.99
C ARG A 173 -18.28 13.02 -12.62
N ASN A 174 -17.10 12.93 -12.00
CA ASN A 174 -15.89 13.64 -12.43
C ASN A 174 -14.69 12.71 -12.37
N PRO A 175 -14.57 11.73 -13.27
CA PRO A 175 -13.42 10.82 -13.29
C PRO A 175 -12.13 11.62 -13.52
N ILE A 176 -11.09 11.28 -12.79
CA ILE A 176 -9.77 11.94 -12.88
C ILE A 176 -8.69 10.90 -13.11
N ASP A 177 -7.63 11.30 -13.82
CA ASP A 177 -6.37 10.54 -13.86
C ASP A 177 -5.51 10.96 -12.68
N VAL A 178 -5.46 10.14 -11.63
CA VAL A 178 -4.69 10.42 -10.42
C VAL A 178 -3.20 10.58 -10.68
N THR A 179 -2.67 10.00 -11.77
CA THR A 179 -1.25 10.08 -12.11
C THR A 179 -0.82 11.47 -12.60
N ALA A 180 -1.78 12.31 -12.97
CA ALA A 180 -1.54 13.69 -13.38
C ALA A 180 -1.39 14.66 -12.19
N PHE A 181 -1.59 14.18 -10.95
CA PHE A 181 -1.55 15.00 -9.74
C PHE A 181 -0.26 14.75 -8.95
N ASP A 182 0.15 15.77 -8.20
CA ASP A 182 0.95 15.61 -7.01
C ASP A 182 0.04 15.35 -5.82
N GLY A 183 0.57 14.94 -4.67
CA GLY A 183 -0.29 14.79 -3.52
C GLY A 183 0.39 14.18 -2.31
N GLU A 184 -0.44 13.96 -1.30
CA GLU A 184 -0.06 13.33 -0.04
C GLU A 184 -0.99 12.16 0.23
N LEU A 185 -0.42 11.06 0.74
CA LEU A 185 -1.17 10.00 1.38
C LEU A 185 -1.25 10.29 2.88
N ILE A 186 -2.45 10.31 3.39
CA ILE A 186 -2.74 10.51 4.81
C ILE A 186 -3.17 9.18 5.40
N THR A 187 -2.48 8.75 6.44
CA THR A 187 -2.71 7.48 7.14
C THR A 187 -3.20 7.74 8.54
N ARG A 188 -4.12 6.92 9.02
CA ARG A 188 -4.63 6.90 10.39
C ARG A 188 -4.78 5.46 10.86
N ASP A 189 -4.23 5.16 12.02
CA ASP A 189 -4.35 3.86 12.68
C ASP A 189 -5.38 3.90 13.80
N LEU A 190 -6.22 2.88 13.87
CA LEU A 190 -7.25 2.73 14.89
C LEU A 190 -7.07 1.42 15.64
N LEU A 191 -7.26 1.45 16.94
CA LEU A 191 -7.43 0.25 17.75
C LEU A 191 -8.90 0.11 18.13
N LEU A 192 -9.44 -1.07 17.88
CA LEU A 192 -10.81 -1.40 18.18
C LEU A 192 -10.86 -2.53 19.20
N LYS A 193 -11.80 -2.43 20.14
CA LYS A 193 -12.25 -3.59 20.89
C LYS A 193 -13.50 -4.13 20.21
N ALA A 194 -13.41 -5.32 19.65
CA ALA A 194 -14.46 -5.91 18.84
C ALA A 194 -14.95 -7.23 19.46
N ARG A 195 -16.26 -7.45 19.44
CA ARG A 195 -16.86 -8.74 19.78
C ARG A 195 -16.99 -9.56 18.51
N VAL A 196 -16.17 -10.61 18.40
CA VAL A 196 -16.02 -11.42 17.18
C VAL A 196 -16.53 -12.82 17.42
N LYS A 197 -17.35 -13.34 16.49
CA LYS A 197 -17.84 -14.72 16.49
C LYS A 197 -17.14 -15.51 15.38
N LYS A 198 -16.40 -16.57 15.72
CA LYS A 198 -15.72 -17.48 14.77
C LYS A 198 -16.44 -18.82 14.73
N GLY A 199 -17.02 -19.14 13.58
CA GLY A 199 -17.77 -20.38 13.38
C GLY A 199 -18.91 -20.57 14.39
N GLU A 200 -18.94 -21.74 15.05
CA GLU A 200 -19.94 -22.07 16.05
C GLU A 200 -19.54 -21.66 17.49
N ALA A 201 -18.33 -21.15 17.69
CA ALA A 201 -17.86 -20.72 18.99
C ALA A 201 -18.67 -19.53 19.52
N ALA A 202 -18.68 -19.37 20.86
CA ALA A 202 -19.24 -18.17 21.47
C ALA A 202 -18.42 -16.93 21.03
N ALA A 203 -19.12 -15.79 20.89
CA ALA A 203 -18.42 -14.56 20.55
C ALA A 203 -17.48 -14.14 21.67
N ALA A 204 -16.24 -13.78 21.31
CA ALA A 204 -15.19 -13.33 22.21
C ALA A 204 -14.80 -11.89 21.91
N ASP A 205 -14.24 -11.21 22.90
CA ASP A 205 -13.66 -9.88 22.71
C ASP A 205 -12.25 -10.02 22.10
N GLU A 206 -12.02 -9.34 21.00
CA GLU A 206 -10.74 -9.30 20.30
C GLU A 206 -10.31 -7.84 20.07
N ASP A 207 -9.03 -7.58 20.17
CA ASP A 207 -8.47 -6.30 19.82
C ASP A 207 -8.06 -6.31 18.34
N LEU A 208 -8.60 -5.38 17.56
CA LEU A 208 -8.31 -5.25 16.14
C LEU A 208 -7.54 -3.97 15.88
N HIS A 209 -6.52 -4.07 15.03
CA HIS A 209 -5.80 -2.93 14.45
C HIS A 209 -6.35 -2.68 13.04
N VAL A 210 -6.81 -1.47 12.79
CA VAL A 210 -7.31 -1.03 11.48
C VAL A 210 -6.50 0.16 11.00
N LYS A 211 -6.02 0.10 9.75
CA LYS A 211 -5.41 1.22 9.07
C LYS A 211 -6.36 1.78 8.03
N MET A 212 -6.51 3.08 8.04
CA MET A 212 -7.28 3.84 7.06
C MET A 212 -6.37 4.82 6.35
N GLU A 213 -6.57 4.96 5.06
CA GLU A 213 -5.76 5.86 4.23
C GLU A 213 -6.67 6.68 3.31
N ARG A 214 -6.25 7.92 3.04
CA ARG A 214 -6.88 8.79 2.04
C ARG A 214 -5.82 9.62 1.33
N VAL A 215 -6.13 10.08 0.12
CA VAL A 215 -5.23 10.97 -0.62
C VAL A 215 -5.71 12.42 -0.57
N GLU A 216 -4.76 13.35 -0.58
CA GLU A 216 -4.97 14.74 -0.91
C GLU A 216 -4.18 15.07 -2.17
N LEU A 217 -4.88 15.18 -3.30
CA LEU A 217 -4.30 15.46 -4.61
C LEU A 217 -4.23 16.96 -4.83
N LYS A 218 -3.10 17.43 -5.38
CA LYS A 218 -2.80 18.84 -5.64
C LYS A 218 -2.20 18.99 -7.03
N ASN A 219 -2.14 20.22 -7.52
CA ASN A 219 -1.48 20.56 -8.79
C ASN A 219 -1.95 19.72 -10.00
N GLY A 220 -3.20 19.29 -10.00
CA GLY A 220 -3.78 18.62 -11.15
C GLY A 220 -3.99 19.55 -12.35
N PRO A 221 -4.49 19.01 -13.48
CA PRO A 221 -4.79 19.80 -14.66
C PRO A 221 -5.68 21.00 -14.34
N GLY A 222 -5.24 22.20 -14.76
CA GLY A 222 -5.94 23.45 -14.44
C GLY A 222 -5.81 23.92 -12.99
N GLY A 223 -4.83 23.44 -12.22
CA GLY A 223 -4.65 23.78 -10.81
C GLY A 223 -5.64 23.09 -9.86
N LYS A 224 -6.30 22.03 -10.32
CA LYS A 224 -7.30 21.29 -9.56
C LYS A 224 -6.71 20.61 -8.34
N ALA A 225 -7.43 20.64 -7.22
CA ALA A 225 -7.14 19.85 -6.02
C ALA A 225 -8.34 18.95 -5.70
N VAL A 226 -8.06 17.77 -5.12
CA VAL A 226 -9.10 16.79 -4.75
C VAL A 226 -8.74 16.19 -3.39
N SER A 227 -9.67 16.29 -2.44
CA SER A 227 -9.59 15.59 -1.16
C SER A 227 -10.32 14.25 -1.29
N GLY A 228 -9.59 13.17 -1.11
CA GLY A 228 -10.12 11.82 -1.17
C GLY A 228 -10.86 11.40 0.10
N ARG A 229 -11.67 10.37 -0.01
CA ARG A 229 -12.36 9.72 1.12
C ARG A 229 -11.43 8.70 1.80
N TRP A 230 -11.72 8.40 3.06
CA TRP A 230 -11.05 7.33 3.78
C TRP A 230 -11.35 5.95 3.16
N VAL A 231 -10.32 5.13 3.07
CA VAL A 231 -10.33 3.75 2.57
C VAL A 231 -9.68 2.87 3.63
N ILE A 232 -10.27 1.72 3.92
CA ILE A 232 -9.67 0.75 4.85
C ILE A 232 -8.63 -0.07 4.07
N THR A 233 -7.36 0.01 4.50
CA THR A 233 -6.23 -0.61 3.78
C THR A 233 -5.59 -1.76 4.56
N HIS A 234 -5.92 -1.91 5.85
CA HIS A 234 -5.45 -3.02 6.67
C HIS A 234 -6.42 -3.30 7.82
N VAL A 235 -6.63 -4.58 8.10
CA VAL A 235 -7.30 -5.06 9.31
C VAL A 235 -6.54 -6.29 9.78
N SER A 236 -6.15 -6.31 11.05
CA SER A 236 -5.51 -7.46 11.69
C SER A 236 -5.88 -7.54 13.16
N GLN A 237 -5.70 -8.70 13.76
CA GLN A 237 -5.71 -8.81 15.21
C GLN A 237 -4.52 -8.03 15.76
N ALA A 238 -4.75 -7.20 16.78
CA ALA A 238 -3.66 -6.56 17.49
C ALA A 238 -2.89 -7.66 18.25
N ALA A 239 -1.61 -7.84 17.90
CA ALA A 239 -0.76 -8.75 18.67
C ALA A 239 -0.67 -8.23 20.12
N ASP A 240 -0.85 -9.12 21.08
CA ASP A 240 -0.85 -8.81 22.52
C ASP A 240 0.24 -7.81 22.89
N GLY A 241 -0.16 -6.57 23.21
CA GLY A 241 0.67 -5.56 23.85
C GLY A 241 1.79 -4.91 23.04
N LYS A 242 2.00 -5.27 21.76
CA LYS A 242 2.95 -4.57 20.89
C LYS A 242 2.22 -3.55 20.03
N THR A 243 2.15 -2.32 20.49
CA THR A 243 1.98 -1.16 19.60
C THR A 243 3.05 -1.26 18.52
N PRO A 244 2.70 -1.24 17.20
CA PRO A 244 3.72 -1.15 16.16
C PRO A 244 4.59 0.06 16.50
N THR A 245 5.88 -0.21 16.67
CA THR A 245 6.90 0.84 16.88
C THR A 245 6.86 1.75 15.65
N MET A 246 6.56 3.02 15.89
CA MET A 246 6.60 4.11 14.92
C MET A 246 8.02 4.29 14.37
#